data_c3b88bd6e5bbef00b7243f72d660be80
#
_entry.id   c3b88bd6e5bbef00b7243f72d660be80
#
_cell.length_a   1.000
_cell.length_b   1.000
_cell.length_c   1.000
_cell.angle_alpha   90.00
_cell.angle_beta   90.00
_cell.angle_gamma   90.00
#
_symmetry.space_group_name_H-M   'P 1'
#
loop_
_entity.id
_entity.type
_entity.pdbx_description
1 polymer ?
#
loop_
_entity_poly.entity_id
_entity_poly.type
_entity_poly.pdbx_seq_one_letter_code
_entity_poly.pdbx_strand_id
1 'polypeptide(L)'
;LRDDTILVSTMFANNETGDLLPVKEIGELLQDHQAAFHVDAVQAIGKIDVYPEEIKADFLSASAHKFHGPKGVGILYSTPQHFDNLLLGGEQEEKRRASTENMIGIAGMAQALSDAVANKDDNYKHVQDLRQAFLDAISGLDYYINGSQNKMPHVLNIGFPNKNNGILLTQLDLAGIAVSTGSACTAGTVDPSHVLASLYGEDSPRLTESIRVSFSELNTIEEVQELAKKLKEIVGK
;
A
#
# COMPACT_ATOMS: atom_id res chain seq x y z
N LEU A 1 17.95 -8.60 15.92
CA LEU A 1 18.98 -7.62 15.57
C LEU A 1 20.36 -8.18 15.90
N ARG A 2 21.36 -7.76 15.12
CA ARG A 2 22.77 -8.08 15.36
C ARG A 2 23.51 -6.80 15.76
N ASP A 3 24.61 -6.92 16.47
CA ASP A 3 25.41 -5.76 16.91
C ASP A 3 25.97 -4.92 15.74
N ASP A 4 26.07 -5.53 14.54
CA ASP A 4 26.52 -4.86 13.31
C ASP A 4 25.36 -4.39 12.40
N THR A 5 24.12 -4.47 12.85
CA THR A 5 22.96 -3.93 12.12
C THR A 5 23.03 -2.41 12.12
N ILE A 6 23.01 -1.78 10.93
CA ILE A 6 23.11 -0.32 10.78
C ILE A 6 21.79 0.33 10.33
N LEU A 7 20.88 -0.46 9.75
CA LEU A 7 19.59 0.01 9.26
C LEU A 7 18.55 -1.07 9.43
N VAL A 8 17.39 -0.68 9.95
CA VAL A 8 16.13 -1.44 9.88
C VAL A 8 15.18 -0.68 9.00
N SER A 9 14.69 -1.33 7.95
CA SER A 9 13.72 -0.73 7.03
C SER A 9 12.49 -1.61 6.94
N THR A 10 11.31 -1.02 7.15
CA THR A 10 10.03 -1.72 7.05
C THR A 10 8.98 -0.82 6.41
N MET A 11 7.91 -1.41 5.87
CA MET A 11 6.75 -0.64 5.46
C MET A 11 5.81 -0.40 6.66
N PHE A 12 5.03 0.68 6.60
CA PHE A 12 3.95 0.93 7.56
C PHE A 12 2.74 0.02 7.27
N ALA A 13 2.38 -0.08 6.00
CA ALA A 13 1.30 -0.94 5.54
C ALA A 13 1.68 -1.65 4.24
N ASN A 14 1.33 -2.93 4.13
CA ASN A 14 1.63 -3.72 2.95
C ASN A 14 0.72 -3.35 1.78
N ASN A 15 1.29 -3.15 0.61
CA ASN A 15 0.57 -2.72 -0.59
C ASN A 15 -0.23 -3.83 -1.30
N GLU A 16 -0.04 -5.09 -0.91
CA GLU A 16 -0.75 -6.24 -1.49
C GLU A 16 -1.83 -6.79 -0.59
N THR A 17 -1.56 -6.93 0.70
CA THR A 17 -2.50 -7.49 1.70
C THR A 17 -3.21 -6.41 2.51
N GLY A 18 -2.65 -5.20 2.55
CA GLY A 18 -3.12 -4.11 3.39
C GLY A 18 -2.67 -4.22 4.85
N ASP A 19 -1.93 -5.25 5.23
CA ASP A 19 -1.52 -5.48 6.62
C ASP A 19 -0.75 -4.30 7.19
N LEU A 20 -1.14 -3.85 8.38
CA LEU A 20 -0.42 -2.85 9.16
C LEU A 20 0.70 -3.54 9.94
N LEU A 21 1.91 -3.03 9.81
CA LEU A 21 3.06 -3.52 10.55
C LEU A 21 3.19 -2.78 11.89
N PRO A 22 3.74 -3.41 12.92
CA PRO A 22 3.88 -2.83 14.27
C PRO A 22 5.06 -1.85 14.33
N VAL A 23 5.01 -0.78 13.52
CA VAL A 23 6.13 0.17 13.35
C VAL A 23 6.48 0.91 14.64
N LYS A 24 5.49 1.17 15.52
CA LYS A 24 5.72 1.84 16.80
C LYS A 24 6.52 0.93 17.75
N GLU A 25 6.11 -0.32 17.86
CA GLU A 25 6.79 -1.33 18.67
C GLU A 25 8.20 -1.62 18.14
N ILE A 26 8.38 -1.61 16.81
CA ILE A 26 9.71 -1.72 16.21
C ILE A 26 10.59 -0.53 16.59
N GLY A 27 10.06 0.70 16.49
CA GLY A 27 10.77 1.91 16.89
C GLY A 27 11.14 1.92 18.37
N GLU A 28 10.26 1.40 19.25
CA GLU A 28 10.55 1.24 20.68
C GLU A 28 11.70 0.26 20.93
N LEU A 29 11.74 -0.85 20.21
CA LEU A 29 12.82 -1.83 20.31
C LEU A 29 14.18 -1.31 19.79
N LEU A 30 14.16 -0.32 18.90
CA LEU A 30 15.37 0.24 18.28
C LEU A 30 15.96 1.41 19.08
N GLN A 31 15.27 1.94 20.11
CA GLN A 31 15.75 3.11 20.85
C GLN A 31 17.14 2.96 21.47
N ASP A 32 17.47 1.76 21.95
CA ASP A 32 18.75 1.45 22.55
C ASP A 32 19.73 0.75 21.59
N HIS A 33 19.38 0.73 20.28
CA HIS A 33 20.18 0.11 19.24
C HIS A 33 20.78 1.15 18.28
N GLN A 34 21.97 0.89 17.76
CA GLN A 34 22.67 1.81 16.84
C GLN A 34 22.03 1.92 15.45
N ALA A 35 21.19 0.96 15.06
CA ALA A 35 20.58 0.94 13.72
C ALA A 35 19.62 2.10 13.54
N ALA A 36 19.75 2.82 12.43
CA ALA A 36 18.74 3.78 12.00
C ALA A 36 17.45 3.06 11.61
N PHE A 37 16.32 3.71 11.83
CA PHE A 37 15.00 3.16 11.50
C PHE A 37 14.34 3.92 10.35
N HIS A 38 14.11 3.24 9.23
CA HIS A 38 13.37 3.74 8.08
C HIS A 38 11.99 3.10 7.98
N VAL A 39 10.97 3.92 7.75
CA VAL A 39 9.59 3.48 7.52
C VAL A 39 9.12 3.93 6.13
N ASP A 40 8.76 2.98 5.27
CA ASP A 40 8.01 3.25 4.05
C ASP A 40 6.53 3.46 4.40
N ALA A 41 6.09 4.72 4.41
CA ALA A 41 4.72 5.11 4.72
C ALA A 41 3.85 5.39 3.47
N VAL A 42 4.29 4.95 2.30
CA VAL A 42 3.62 5.18 1.01
C VAL A 42 2.14 4.76 1.03
N GLN A 43 1.80 3.69 1.74
CA GLN A 43 0.41 3.22 1.84
C GLN A 43 -0.38 3.83 3.01
N ALA A 44 0.28 4.59 3.90
CA ALA A 44 -0.32 5.12 5.14
C ALA A 44 -0.57 6.63 5.09
N ILE A 45 0.38 7.42 4.56
CA ILE A 45 0.30 8.89 4.49
C ILE A 45 -1.00 9.33 3.79
N GLY A 46 -1.70 10.28 4.40
CA GLY A 46 -2.96 10.84 3.90
C GLY A 46 -4.18 9.94 4.14
N LYS A 47 -4.00 8.74 4.73
CA LYS A 47 -5.10 7.78 4.99
C LYS A 47 -5.30 7.47 6.47
N ILE A 48 -4.22 7.48 7.24
CA ILE A 48 -4.21 7.34 8.70
C ILE A 48 -3.21 8.32 9.29
N ASP A 49 -3.22 8.44 10.61
CA ASP A 49 -2.23 9.26 11.32
C ASP A 49 -0.84 8.62 11.24
N VAL A 50 0.12 9.43 10.81
CA VAL A 50 1.53 9.03 10.69
C VAL A 50 2.39 10.16 11.27
N TYR A 51 2.90 9.95 12.45
CA TYR A 51 3.79 10.89 13.15
C TYR A 51 5.16 10.24 13.34
N PRO A 52 6.20 10.67 12.59
CA PRO A 52 7.53 10.06 12.66
C PRO A 52 8.12 10.01 14.06
N GLU A 53 7.85 11.05 14.88
CA GLU A 53 8.34 11.14 16.26
C GLU A 53 7.69 10.09 17.18
N GLU A 54 6.39 9.79 16.97
CA GLU A 54 5.71 8.76 17.75
C GLU A 54 6.16 7.35 17.37
N ILE A 55 6.50 7.16 16.09
CA ILE A 55 7.06 5.91 15.56
C ILE A 55 8.54 5.78 15.93
N LYS A 56 9.20 6.90 16.28
CA LYS A 56 10.65 6.99 16.50
C LYS A 56 11.46 6.62 15.26
N ALA A 57 10.94 7.00 14.10
CA ALA A 57 11.59 6.79 12.82
C ALA A 57 12.67 7.84 12.58
N ASP A 58 13.85 7.41 12.16
CA ASP A 58 14.93 8.30 11.69
C ASP A 58 14.65 8.76 10.26
N PHE A 59 14.04 7.90 9.45
CA PHE A 59 13.64 8.18 8.08
C PHE A 59 12.23 7.71 7.82
N LEU A 60 11.49 8.51 7.02
CA LEU A 60 10.17 8.11 6.53
C LEU A 60 10.01 8.54 5.08
N SER A 61 9.55 7.62 4.23
CA SER A 61 9.30 7.92 2.83
C SER A 61 7.81 7.84 2.46
N ALA A 62 7.39 8.74 1.56
CA ALA A 62 6.05 8.73 0.98
C ALA A 62 6.07 9.19 -0.49
N SER A 63 5.03 8.82 -1.25
CA SER A 63 4.88 9.16 -2.67
C SER A 63 3.56 9.88 -2.91
N ALA A 64 3.62 11.05 -3.54
CA ALA A 64 2.47 11.92 -3.76
C ALA A 64 1.30 11.23 -4.48
N HIS A 65 1.58 10.41 -5.49
CA HIS A 65 0.55 9.73 -6.27
C HIS A 65 -0.28 8.69 -5.49
N LYS A 66 0.07 8.40 -4.24
CA LYS A 66 -0.69 7.51 -3.35
C LYS A 66 -1.75 8.24 -2.51
N PHE A 67 -1.74 9.56 -2.54
CA PHE A 67 -2.75 10.44 -1.97
C PHE A 67 -3.21 11.52 -2.97
N HIS A 68 -3.35 11.11 -4.25
CA HIS A 68 -3.85 11.91 -5.39
C HIS A 68 -2.97 13.09 -5.81
N GLY A 69 -1.73 13.17 -5.34
CA GLY A 69 -0.75 14.12 -5.81
C GLY A 69 -0.10 13.70 -7.15
N PRO A 70 0.78 14.55 -7.70
CA PRO A 70 1.46 14.27 -8.96
C PRO A 70 2.39 13.06 -8.89
N LYS A 71 2.56 12.36 -10.01
CA LYS A 71 3.60 11.34 -10.16
C LYS A 71 4.99 11.98 -10.21
N GLY A 72 6.02 11.26 -9.78
CA GLY A 72 7.42 11.70 -9.87
C GLY A 72 7.84 12.66 -8.76
N VAL A 73 7.04 12.81 -7.71
CA VAL A 73 7.37 13.59 -6.51
C VAL A 73 6.99 12.80 -5.25
N GLY A 74 7.78 12.95 -4.21
CA GLY A 74 7.57 12.28 -2.92
C GLY A 74 8.28 13.02 -1.80
N ILE A 75 8.23 12.47 -0.60
CA ILE A 75 8.77 13.03 0.63
C ILE A 75 9.78 12.04 1.20
N LEU A 76 10.90 12.56 1.66
CA LEU A 76 11.77 11.90 2.63
C LEU A 76 11.84 12.77 3.88
N TYR A 77 11.22 12.32 4.97
CA TYR A 77 11.50 12.84 6.30
C TYR A 77 12.80 12.24 6.80
N SER A 78 13.65 13.05 7.42
CA SER A 78 14.83 12.55 8.13
C SER A 78 15.10 13.36 9.38
N THR A 79 15.48 12.69 10.46
CA THR A 79 16.15 13.30 11.60
C THR A 79 17.55 13.79 11.18
N PRO A 80 18.31 14.50 12.03
CA PRO A 80 19.67 14.95 11.71
C PRO A 80 20.68 13.78 11.57
N GLN A 81 20.34 12.75 10.83
CA GLN A 81 21.23 11.63 10.50
C GLN A 81 22.12 11.99 9.30
N HIS A 82 23.35 11.52 9.32
CA HIS A 82 24.25 11.60 8.18
C HIS A 82 23.98 10.44 7.21
N PHE A 83 23.77 10.77 5.94
CA PHE A 83 23.76 9.81 4.85
C PHE A 83 24.39 10.43 3.61
N ASP A 84 24.99 9.59 2.76
CA ASP A 84 25.59 10.03 1.53
C ASP A 84 24.52 10.28 0.47
N ASN A 85 24.67 11.39 -0.27
CA ASN A 85 23.76 11.74 -1.33
C ASN A 85 23.93 10.79 -2.53
N LEU A 86 22.81 10.26 -3.04
CA LEU A 86 22.82 9.52 -4.30
C LEU A 86 23.00 10.44 -5.50
N LEU A 87 22.39 11.64 -5.46
CA LEU A 87 22.46 12.64 -6.54
C LEU A 87 23.35 13.78 -6.10
N LEU A 88 24.58 13.79 -6.66
CA LEU A 88 25.59 14.78 -6.39
C LEU A 88 25.49 15.96 -7.34
N GLY A 89 25.88 17.19 -6.89
CA GLY A 89 25.90 18.40 -7.71
C GLY A 89 25.63 19.66 -6.90
N GLY A 90 24.53 20.35 -7.20
CA GLY A 90 24.14 21.59 -6.53
C GLY A 90 23.73 21.41 -5.07
N GLU A 91 23.47 22.53 -4.38
CA GLU A 91 23.20 22.56 -2.95
C GLU A 91 21.71 22.53 -2.59
N GLN A 92 20.86 22.08 -3.52
CA GLN A 92 19.42 21.96 -3.32
C GLN A 92 19.09 20.95 -2.20
N GLU A 93 17.89 21.07 -1.63
CA GLU A 93 17.41 20.23 -0.52
C GLU A 93 18.44 20.15 0.63
N GLU A 94 18.99 21.29 1.04
CA GLU A 94 20.03 21.37 2.10
C GLU A 94 21.25 20.50 1.79
N LYS A 95 21.68 20.45 0.52
CA LYS A 95 22.77 19.61 0.00
C LYS A 95 22.48 18.12 0.00
N ARG A 96 21.25 17.70 0.18
CA ARG A 96 20.87 16.28 0.27
C ARG A 96 20.46 15.67 -1.05
N ARG A 97 20.00 16.51 -2.01
CA ARG A 97 19.55 16.06 -3.32
C ARG A 97 19.76 17.16 -4.34
N ALA A 98 20.76 17.03 -5.17
CA ALA A 98 21.09 17.99 -6.21
C ALA A 98 20.04 18.03 -7.34
N SER A 99 20.11 19.06 -8.18
CA SER A 99 19.24 19.38 -9.29
C SER A 99 18.05 20.27 -8.90
N THR A 100 17.60 21.09 -9.84
CA THR A 100 16.48 22.03 -9.68
C THR A 100 15.23 21.31 -9.14
N GLU A 101 14.60 21.92 -8.16
CA GLU A 101 13.41 21.40 -7.51
C GLU A 101 12.21 21.39 -8.48
N ASN A 102 11.42 20.32 -8.42
CA ASN A 102 10.16 20.23 -9.16
C ASN A 102 9.06 21.03 -8.45
N MET A 103 9.13 22.34 -8.49
CA MET A 103 8.20 23.23 -7.76
C MET A 103 6.73 22.97 -8.07
N ILE A 104 6.39 22.64 -9.33
CA ILE A 104 5.01 22.31 -9.72
C ILE A 104 4.56 21.02 -9.04
N GLY A 105 5.40 19.99 -9.05
CA GLY A 105 5.12 18.73 -8.39
C GLY A 105 5.02 18.88 -6.87
N ILE A 106 5.92 19.66 -6.26
CA ILE A 106 5.93 19.93 -4.81
C ILE A 106 4.66 20.68 -4.40
N ALA A 107 4.27 21.74 -5.12
CA ALA A 107 3.05 22.48 -4.82
C ALA A 107 1.79 21.60 -4.94
N GLY A 108 1.70 20.79 -6.01
CA GLY A 108 0.60 19.85 -6.19
C GLY A 108 0.57 18.76 -5.12
N MET A 109 1.74 18.27 -4.70
CA MET A 109 1.86 17.32 -3.59
C MET A 109 1.39 17.92 -2.26
N ALA A 110 1.81 19.16 -1.95
CA ALA A 110 1.42 19.84 -0.72
C ALA A 110 -0.10 20.04 -0.64
N GLN A 111 -0.73 20.48 -1.74
CA GLN A 111 -2.19 20.61 -1.79
C GLN A 111 -2.89 19.26 -1.61
N ALA A 112 -2.47 18.23 -2.34
CA ALA A 112 -3.05 16.91 -2.26
C ALA A 112 -2.93 16.30 -0.84
N LEU A 113 -1.80 16.50 -0.17
CA LEU A 113 -1.61 16.05 1.20
C LEU A 113 -2.52 16.81 2.17
N SER A 114 -2.64 18.14 2.00
CA SER A 114 -3.55 18.97 2.80
C SER A 114 -5.00 18.48 2.68
N ASP A 115 -5.45 18.23 1.47
CA ASP A 115 -6.81 17.73 1.20
C ASP A 115 -7.03 16.32 1.77
N ALA A 116 -6.03 15.43 1.60
CA ALA A 116 -6.09 14.07 2.13
C ALA A 116 -6.18 14.05 3.67
N VAL A 117 -5.37 14.89 4.34
CA VAL A 117 -5.40 15.01 5.81
C VAL A 117 -6.70 15.61 6.32
N ALA A 118 -7.21 16.65 5.63
CA ALA A 118 -8.46 17.32 6.03
C ALA A 118 -9.69 16.38 5.94
N ASN A 119 -9.70 15.44 4.99
CA ASN A 119 -10.82 14.51 4.76
C ASN A 119 -10.51 13.08 5.23
N LYS A 120 -9.42 12.86 5.94
CA LYS A 120 -8.88 11.54 6.27
C LYS A 120 -9.90 10.59 6.90
N ASP A 121 -10.60 11.04 7.94
CA ASP A 121 -11.50 10.19 8.73
C ASP A 121 -12.77 9.82 7.93
N ASP A 122 -13.34 10.78 7.20
CA ASP A 122 -14.48 10.54 6.33
C ASP A 122 -14.12 9.61 5.18
N ASN A 123 -12.98 9.82 4.53
CA ASN A 123 -12.47 8.96 3.47
C ASN A 123 -12.17 7.55 3.96
N TYR A 124 -11.55 7.43 5.13
CA TYR A 124 -11.28 6.12 5.74
C TYR A 124 -12.57 5.35 6.00
N LYS A 125 -13.56 6.02 6.60
CA LYS A 125 -14.85 5.42 6.87
C LYS A 125 -15.57 5.01 5.58
N HIS A 126 -15.62 5.88 4.58
CA HIS A 126 -16.22 5.58 3.29
C HIS A 126 -15.60 4.35 2.64
N VAL A 127 -14.27 4.28 2.58
CA VAL A 127 -13.55 3.13 2.02
C VAL A 127 -13.82 1.84 2.82
N GLN A 128 -13.94 1.96 4.14
CA GLN A 128 -14.32 0.84 5.00
C GLN A 128 -15.74 0.34 4.69
N ASP A 129 -16.68 1.26 4.49
CA ASP A 129 -18.07 0.95 4.13
C ASP A 129 -18.15 0.29 2.73
N LEU A 130 -17.37 0.77 1.74
CA LEU A 130 -17.25 0.14 0.42
C LEU A 130 -16.73 -1.30 0.51
N ARG A 131 -15.67 -1.51 1.28
CA ARG A 131 -15.11 -2.84 1.49
C ARG A 131 -16.12 -3.78 2.14
N GLN A 132 -16.85 -3.31 3.16
CA GLN A 132 -17.87 -4.12 3.84
C GLN A 132 -19.01 -4.46 2.88
N ALA A 133 -19.50 -3.48 2.12
CA ALA A 133 -20.54 -3.69 1.11
C ALA A 133 -20.13 -4.73 0.05
N PHE A 134 -18.86 -4.72 -0.36
CA PHE A 134 -18.32 -5.75 -1.26
C PHE A 134 -18.35 -7.14 -0.63
N LEU A 135 -17.85 -7.29 0.60
CA LEU A 135 -17.84 -8.58 1.31
C LEU A 135 -19.24 -9.12 1.55
N ASP A 136 -20.18 -8.25 1.93
CA ASP A 136 -21.59 -8.62 2.10
C ASP A 136 -22.20 -9.09 0.77
N ALA A 137 -21.92 -8.37 -0.32
CA ALA A 137 -22.41 -8.70 -1.64
C ALA A 137 -21.88 -10.02 -2.18
N ILE A 138 -20.66 -10.45 -1.85
CA ILE A 138 -20.11 -11.75 -2.26
C ILE A 138 -20.37 -12.86 -1.23
N SER A 139 -21.10 -12.57 -0.16
CA SER A 139 -21.49 -13.59 0.82
C SER A 139 -22.16 -14.78 0.12
N GLY A 140 -21.73 -15.99 0.46
CA GLY A 140 -22.18 -17.22 -0.21
C GLY A 140 -21.25 -17.72 -1.32
N LEU A 141 -20.22 -16.97 -1.74
CA LEU A 141 -19.09 -17.54 -2.46
C LEU A 141 -18.11 -18.20 -1.48
N ASP A 142 -17.41 -19.21 -1.95
CA ASP A 142 -16.26 -19.75 -1.23
C ASP A 142 -15.05 -18.85 -1.51
N TYR A 143 -14.53 -18.20 -0.48
CA TYR A 143 -13.36 -17.32 -0.57
C TYR A 143 -12.57 -17.28 0.73
N TYR A 144 -11.34 -16.81 0.65
CA TYR A 144 -10.51 -16.49 1.81
C TYR A 144 -9.85 -15.12 1.62
N ILE A 145 -9.60 -14.44 2.73
CA ILE A 145 -8.87 -13.17 2.76
C ILE A 145 -7.43 -13.44 3.19
N ASN A 146 -6.46 -12.92 2.43
CA ASN A 146 -5.05 -13.04 2.76
C ASN A 146 -4.60 -11.95 3.73
N GLY A 147 -3.57 -12.27 4.53
CA GLY A 147 -2.98 -11.38 5.52
C GLY A 147 -3.66 -11.43 6.89
N SER A 148 -3.34 -10.47 7.74
CA SER A 148 -3.80 -10.36 9.14
C SER A 148 -5.20 -9.75 9.25
N GLN A 149 -5.70 -9.64 10.48
CA GLN A 149 -6.95 -8.90 10.76
C GLN A 149 -6.72 -7.38 10.85
N ASN A 150 -5.51 -6.96 11.25
CA ASN A 150 -5.14 -5.55 11.36
C ASN A 150 -4.62 -5.03 10.02
N LYS A 151 -5.48 -4.35 9.27
CA LYS A 151 -5.13 -3.89 7.91
C LYS A 151 -5.86 -2.63 7.49
N MET A 152 -5.26 -1.96 6.52
CA MET A 152 -5.87 -0.82 5.83
C MET A 152 -7.12 -1.25 5.04
N PRO A 153 -8.19 -0.45 5.02
CA PRO A 153 -9.43 -0.82 4.34
C PRO A 153 -9.33 -0.73 2.80
N HIS A 154 -8.44 0.09 2.27
CA HIS A 154 -8.33 0.36 0.82
C HIS A 154 -7.67 -0.77 0.02
N VAL A 155 -7.14 -1.80 0.67
CA VAL A 155 -6.56 -2.99 0.02
C VAL A 155 -7.24 -4.25 0.54
N LEU A 156 -7.75 -5.05 -0.37
CA LEU A 156 -8.30 -6.36 -0.08
C LEU A 156 -7.64 -7.40 -0.99
N ASN A 157 -6.84 -8.29 -0.39
CA ASN A 157 -6.31 -9.45 -1.08
C ASN A 157 -7.21 -10.64 -0.78
N ILE A 158 -7.88 -11.15 -1.82
CA ILE A 158 -8.92 -12.17 -1.70
C ILE A 158 -8.67 -13.30 -2.70
N GLY A 159 -8.79 -14.53 -2.25
CA GLY A 159 -8.62 -15.71 -3.09
C GLY A 159 -9.90 -16.51 -3.20
N PHE A 160 -10.06 -17.16 -4.35
CA PHE A 160 -11.20 -18.02 -4.66
C PHE A 160 -10.67 -19.44 -4.94
N PRO A 161 -10.95 -20.42 -4.09
CA PRO A 161 -10.43 -21.78 -4.23
C PRO A 161 -10.69 -22.37 -5.61
N ASN A 162 -9.65 -22.95 -6.21
CA ASN A 162 -9.67 -23.59 -7.54
C ASN A 162 -10.01 -22.64 -8.71
N LYS A 163 -9.90 -21.31 -8.54
CA LYS A 163 -10.07 -20.32 -9.61
C LYS A 163 -8.74 -19.65 -9.92
N ASN A 164 -8.29 -19.81 -11.17
CA ASN A 164 -7.03 -19.19 -11.60
C ASN A 164 -7.17 -17.65 -11.67
N ASN A 165 -6.31 -16.95 -10.95
CA ASN A 165 -6.35 -15.50 -10.84
C ASN A 165 -6.08 -14.76 -12.16
N GLY A 166 -5.25 -15.31 -13.05
CA GLY A 166 -5.02 -14.72 -14.38
C GLY A 166 -6.27 -14.80 -15.26
N ILE A 167 -7.05 -15.88 -15.15
CA ILE A 167 -8.33 -16.02 -15.83
C ILE A 167 -9.35 -15.03 -15.23
N LEU A 168 -9.43 -14.94 -13.90
CA LEU A 168 -10.30 -13.97 -13.21
C LEU A 168 -9.97 -12.54 -13.62
N LEU A 169 -8.70 -12.17 -13.62
CA LEU A 169 -8.23 -10.86 -14.06
C LEU A 169 -8.70 -10.55 -15.47
N THR A 170 -8.47 -11.46 -16.42
CA THR A 170 -8.87 -11.29 -17.82
C THR A 170 -10.39 -11.15 -17.99
N GLN A 171 -11.17 -11.97 -17.30
CA GLN A 171 -12.63 -11.93 -17.39
C GLN A 171 -13.23 -10.66 -16.79
N LEU A 172 -12.64 -10.15 -15.70
CA LEU A 172 -13.04 -8.88 -15.09
C LEU A 172 -12.67 -7.70 -16.00
N ASP A 173 -11.46 -7.71 -16.57
CA ASP A 173 -10.99 -6.67 -17.50
C ASP A 173 -11.89 -6.58 -18.75
N LEU A 174 -12.26 -7.71 -19.34
CA LEU A 174 -13.23 -7.78 -20.44
C LEU A 174 -14.64 -7.25 -20.05
N ALA A 175 -14.97 -7.26 -18.77
CA ALA A 175 -16.19 -6.67 -18.23
C ALA A 175 -16.02 -5.18 -17.85
N GLY A 176 -14.86 -4.57 -18.13
CA GLY A 176 -14.56 -3.18 -17.79
C GLY A 176 -14.19 -2.95 -16.32
N ILE A 177 -13.81 -4.00 -15.59
CA ILE A 177 -13.47 -3.95 -14.18
C ILE A 177 -11.98 -4.27 -13.98
N ALA A 178 -11.22 -3.28 -13.50
CA ALA A 178 -9.78 -3.42 -13.26
C ALA A 178 -9.51 -3.90 -11.82
N VAL A 179 -8.84 -5.03 -11.71
CA VAL A 179 -8.25 -5.55 -10.47
C VAL A 179 -6.78 -5.90 -10.72
N SER A 180 -6.04 -6.38 -9.74
CA SER A 180 -4.65 -6.83 -9.95
C SER A 180 -4.37 -8.16 -9.26
N THR A 181 -3.31 -8.82 -9.71
CA THR A 181 -2.70 -9.98 -9.05
C THR A 181 -1.37 -9.52 -8.47
N GLY A 182 -1.16 -9.62 -7.16
CA GLY A 182 0.04 -9.13 -6.50
C GLY A 182 0.19 -7.60 -6.52
N SER A 183 1.41 -7.08 -6.72
CA SER A 183 1.67 -5.65 -6.85
C SER A 183 1.23 -5.09 -8.21
N ALA A 184 0.53 -3.95 -8.21
CA ALA A 184 0.16 -3.27 -9.45
C ALA A 184 1.37 -2.76 -10.25
N CYS A 185 2.51 -2.52 -9.59
CA CYS A 185 3.74 -2.05 -10.23
C CYS A 185 4.44 -3.16 -11.04
N THR A 186 4.13 -4.42 -10.76
CA THR A 186 4.62 -5.59 -11.51
C THR A 186 3.59 -6.12 -12.51
N ALA A 187 2.53 -5.35 -12.79
CA ALA A 187 1.54 -5.70 -13.79
C ALA A 187 2.23 -5.90 -15.14
N GLY A 188 2.08 -7.13 -15.71
CA GLY A 188 2.75 -7.56 -16.93
C GLY A 188 3.86 -8.60 -16.73
N THR A 189 4.29 -8.86 -15.48
CA THR A 189 5.11 -10.03 -15.15
C THR A 189 4.23 -11.20 -14.72
N VAL A 190 4.65 -12.41 -15.08
CA VAL A 190 3.93 -13.66 -14.74
C VAL A 190 4.33 -14.18 -13.37
N ASP A 191 5.23 -13.46 -12.67
CA ASP A 191 5.79 -13.92 -11.41
C ASP A 191 4.75 -13.89 -10.28
N PRO A 192 4.65 -14.95 -9.49
CA PRO A 192 3.80 -15.00 -8.31
C PRO A 192 4.14 -13.91 -7.29
N SER A 193 3.17 -13.50 -6.49
CA SER A 193 3.41 -12.53 -5.42
C SER A 193 4.43 -13.05 -4.40
N HIS A 194 5.57 -12.38 -4.29
CA HIS A 194 6.59 -12.67 -3.28
C HIS A 194 6.06 -12.45 -1.85
N VAL A 195 5.08 -11.55 -1.67
CA VAL A 195 4.41 -11.31 -0.38
C VAL A 195 3.60 -12.54 0.04
N LEU A 196 2.76 -13.05 -0.88
CA LEU A 196 1.98 -14.26 -0.60
C LEU A 196 2.89 -15.50 -0.46
N ALA A 197 3.96 -15.61 -1.27
CA ALA A 197 4.94 -16.68 -1.13
C ALA A 197 5.61 -16.65 0.25
N SER A 198 5.99 -15.48 0.74
CA SER A 198 6.57 -15.32 2.07
C SER A 198 5.60 -15.64 3.20
N LEU A 199 4.31 -15.37 3.04
CA LEU A 199 3.29 -15.62 4.06
C LEU A 199 2.83 -17.09 4.09
N TYR A 200 2.73 -17.74 2.93
CA TYR A 200 2.04 -19.02 2.79
C TYR A 200 2.87 -20.13 2.15
N GLY A 201 4.09 -19.82 1.71
CA GLY A 201 4.99 -20.75 1.00
C GLY A 201 4.86 -20.64 -0.52
N GLU A 202 5.94 -21.01 -1.22
CA GLU A 202 6.04 -20.90 -2.69
C GLU A 202 5.10 -21.86 -3.45
N ASP A 203 4.72 -22.97 -2.82
CA ASP A 203 3.80 -23.96 -3.39
C ASP A 203 2.34 -23.70 -3.01
N SER A 204 2.04 -22.60 -2.35
CA SER A 204 0.68 -22.30 -1.89
C SER A 204 -0.26 -22.00 -3.07
N PRO A 205 -1.46 -22.63 -3.12
CA PRO A 205 -2.45 -22.31 -4.16
C PRO A 205 -2.90 -20.83 -4.11
N ARG A 206 -2.72 -20.15 -2.97
CA ARG A 206 -3.04 -18.73 -2.82
C ARG A 206 -2.31 -17.83 -3.82
N LEU A 207 -1.14 -18.27 -4.33
CA LEU A 207 -0.36 -17.51 -5.31
C LEU A 207 -1.05 -17.41 -6.68
N THR A 208 -1.82 -18.42 -7.03
CA THR A 208 -2.51 -18.53 -8.33
C THR A 208 -4.03 -18.36 -8.25
N GLU A 209 -4.58 -18.21 -7.05
CA GLU A 209 -6.01 -18.09 -6.80
C GLU A 209 -6.42 -16.69 -6.29
N SER A 210 -5.45 -15.82 -5.93
CA SER A 210 -5.73 -14.55 -5.27
C SER A 210 -5.68 -13.38 -6.25
N ILE A 211 -6.63 -12.45 -6.08
CA ILE A 211 -6.64 -11.13 -6.70
C ILE A 211 -6.57 -10.05 -5.62
N ARG A 212 -6.11 -8.86 -6.00
CA ARG A 212 -6.17 -7.67 -5.17
C ARG A 212 -7.22 -6.71 -5.67
N VAL A 213 -8.20 -6.42 -4.84
CA VAL A 213 -9.18 -5.34 -5.02
C VAL A 213 -8.67 -4.11 -4.27
N SER A 214 -8.63 -2.98 -4.94
CA SER A 214 -8.22 -1.70 -4.35
C SER A 214 -9.40 -0.74 -4.37
N PHE A 215 -9.73 -0.18 -3.21
CA PHE A 215 -10.79 0.80 -3.03
C PHE A 215 -10.20 2.21 -2.86
N SER A 216 -10.96 3.20 -3.28
CA SER A 216 -10.64 4.61 -3.14
C SER A 216 -11.89 5.36 -2.67
N GLU A 217 -11.71 6.50 -2.04
CA GLU A 217 -12.78 7.43 -1.70
C GLU A 217 -13.56 7.96 -2.93
N LEU A 218 -13.03 7.75 -4.14
CA LEU A 218 -13.68 8.10 -5.39
C LEU A 218 -14.63 7.01 -5.90
N ASN A 219 -14.58 5.81 -5.32
CA ASN A 219 -15.48 4.73 -5.72
C ASN A 219 -16.86 4.89 -5.11
N THR A 220 -17.84 4.28 -5.77
CA THR A 220 -19.24 4.26 -5.33
C THR A 220 -19.69 2.87 -4.89
N ILE A 221 -20.78 2.79 -4.17
CA ILE A 221 -21.42 1.52 -3.77
C ILE A 221 -21.86 0.72 -5.00
N GLU A 222 -22.36 1.41 -6.05
CA GLU A 222 -22.82 0.80 -7.29
C GLU A 222 -21.69 0.10 -8.03
N GLU A 223 -20.49 0.72 -8.11
CA GLU A 223 -19.31 0.12 -8.72
C GLU A 223 -18.88 -1.15 -7.96
N VAL A 224 -18.90 -1.09 -6.64
CA VAL A 224 -18.56 -2.23 -5.77
C VAL A 224 -19.58 -3.36 -5.93
N GLN A 225 -20.87 -3.06 -6.06
CA GLN A 225 -21.92 -4.04 -6.31
C GLN A 225 -21.80 -4.67 -7.70
N GLU A 226 -21.38 -3.90 -8.71
CA GLU A 226 -21.14 -4.42 -10.05
C GLU A 226 -19.96 -5.41 -10.06
N LEU A 227 -18.84 -5.07 -9.41
CA LEU A 227 -17.72 -5.99 -9.20
C LEU A 227 -18.20 -7.29 -8.52
N ALA A 228 -18.94 -7.18 -7.43
CA ALA A 228 -19.45 -8.34 -6.69
C ALA A 228 -20.37 -9.22 -7.55
N LYS A 229 -21.25 -8.61 -8.32
CA LYS A 229 -22.12 -9.31 -9.27
C LYS A 229 -21.31 -10.08 -10.32
N LYS A 230 -20.32 -9.44 -10.92
CA LYS A 230 -19.46 -10.08 -11.93
C LYS A 230 -18.65 -11.23 -11.35
N LEU A 231 -18.12 -11.07 -10.16
CA LEU A 231 -17.41 -12.16 -9.44
C LEU A 231 -18.34 -13.34 -9.20
N LYS A 232 -19.58 -13.12 -8.77
CA LYS A 232 -20.58 -14.20 -8.62
C LYS A 232 -20.87 -14.94 -9.93
N GLU A 233 -20.97 -14.22 -11.04
CA GLU A 233 -21.18 -14.80 -12.37
C GLU A 233 -20.01 -15.67 -12.83
N ILE A 234 -18.76 -15.29 -12.45
CA ILE A 234 -17.52 -15.97 -12.87
C ILE A 234 -17.18 -17.11 -11.92
N VAL A 235 -17.20 -16.85 -10.62
CA VAL A 235 -16.73 -17.77 -9.58
C VAL A 235 -17.81 -18.81 -9.23
N GLY A 236 -19.07 -18.42 -9.24
CA GLY A 236 -20.20 -19.27 -8.88
C GLY A 236 -20.58 -20.36 -9.87
N LYS A 237 -19.85 -20.44 -11.00
CA LYS A 237 -19.96 -21.51 -11.98
C LYS A 237 -18.90 -22.59 -11.66
#